data_092b6fe2cb3e41df8e87180eb5b3da80
#
_entry.id   092b6fe2cb3e41df8e87180eb5b3da80
#
_cell.length_a   1.000
_cell.length_b   1.000
_cell.length_c   1.000
_cell.angle_alpha   90.00
_cell.angle_beta   90.00
_cell.angle_gamma   90.00
#
_symmetry.space_group_name_H-M   'P 1'
#
loop_
_entity.id
_entity.type
_entity.pdbx_description
1 polymer ?
#
loop_
_entity_poly.entity_id
_entity_poly.type
_entity_poly.pdbx_seq_one_letter_code
_entity_poly.pdbx_strand_id
1 'polypeptide(L)'
;APQGAAVVSPTSTLMAEGGLTAEEVAEVLDLPDGVDPLAFNPFADGVDATAALAVEKISQQIMTAVSSFASAAEGAGASETGAFEAALTSVVDVVKVKADNLTDTTATAAEKSIDFTAAADLNLIKAKVADAAEAVVTAEGTSGFNKAALTALVDDTATSIKNVNDQIEAVADLTSDATKNVFSTLQVLNEQVKTAAETQKAGGTGSIAFTNA
;
A
#
# COMPACT_ATOMS: atom_id res chain seq x y z
N ALA A 1 -10.90 1.24 12.51
CA ALA A 1 -11.97 1.21 11.51
C ALA A 1 -12.91 2.40 11.73
N PRO A 2 -13.51 2.97 10.66
CA PRO A 2 -14.48 4.05 10.80
C PRO A 2 -15.68 3.64 11.64
N GLN A 3 -16.36 4.62 12.24
CA GLN A 3 -17.61 4.35 12.96
C GLN A 3 -18.67 3.83 11.99
N GLY A 4 -19.28 2.69 12.30
CA GLY A 4 -20.29 2.04 11.45
C GLY A 4 -19.75 1.01 10.46
N ALA A 5 -18.45 0.78 10.41
CA ALA A 5 -17.89 -0.27 9.56
C ALA A 5 -18.32 -1.65 10.07
N ALA A 6 -18.95 -2.42 9.19
CA ALA A 6 -19.27 -3.83 9.43
C ALA A 6 -18.06 -4.74 9.13
N VAL A 7 -17.11 -4.26 8.32
CA VAL A 7 -15.90 -4.98 7.90
C VAL A 7 -14.68 -4.11 8.13
N VAL A 8 -13.61 -4.69 8.71
CA VAL A 8 -12.29 -4.06 8.78
C VAL A 8 -11.47 -4.56 7.60
N SER A 9 -11.14 -3.66 6.70
CA SER A 9 -10.42 -3.93 5.47
C SER A 9 -9.38 -2.82 5.20
N PRO A 10 -8.43 -3.01 4.28
CA PRO A 10 -7.54 -1.94 3.85
C PRO A 10 -8.30 -0.70 3.36
N THR A 11 -9.39 -0.88 2.63
CA THR A 11 -10.23 0.23 2.12
C THR A 11 -10.91 1.00 3.27
N SER A 12 -11.51 0.31 4.25
CA SER A 12 -12.11 0.97 5.42
C SER A 12 -11.05 1.62 6.33
N THR A 13 -9.82 1.12 6.32
CA THR A 13 -8.69 1.75 7.03
C THR A 13 -8.28 3.07 6.36
N LEU A 14 -8.17 3.12 5.02
CA LEU A 14 -7.91 4.37 4.29
C LEU A 14 -8.97 5.44 4.57
N MET A 15 -10.25 5.04 4.66
CA MET A 15 -11.34 5.94 5.06
C MET A 15 -11.10 6.54 6.44
N ALA A 16 -10.80 5.69 7.43
CA ALA A 16 -10.63 6.12 8.82
C ALA A 16 -9.45 7.09 8.97
N GLU A 17 -8.30 6.71 8.43
CA GLU A 17 -7.06 7.48 8.57
C GLU A 17 -7.08 8.74 7.68
N GLY A 18 -7.74 8.67 6.51
CA GLY A 18 -7.89 9.80 5.60
C GLY A 18 -8.98 10.78 5.99
N GLY A 19 -9.93 10.38 6.83
CA GLY A 19 -11.17 11.14 7.09
C GLY A 19 -12.05 11.25 5.83
N LEU A 20 -11.99 10.24 4.96
CA LEU A 20 -12.68 10.18 3.67
C LEU A 20 -14.04 9.51 3.81
N THR A 21 -14.97 9.87 2.94
CA THR A 21 -16.26 9.18 2.81
C THR A 21 -16.13 7.86 2.05
N ALA A 22 -17.13 6.98 2.17
CA ALA A 22 -17.18 5.73 1.43
C ALA A 22 -17.20 5.97 -0.09
N GLU A 23 -17.91 7.02 -0.52
CA GLU A 23 -18.02 7.40 -1.93
C GLU A 23 -16.68 7.87 -2.49
N GLU A 24 -15.97 8.76 -1.78
CA GLU A 24 -14.64 9.21 -2.17
C GLU A 24 -13.63 8.05 -2.30
N VAL A 25 -13.62 7.14 -1.33
CA VAL A 25 -12.72 5.98 -1.37
C VAL A 25 -13.10 5.03 -2.51
N ALA A 26 -14.39 4.77 -2.73
CA ALA A 26 -14.85 3.94 -3.83
C ALA A 26 -14.44 4.52 -5.19
N GLU A 27 -14.59 5.84 -5.39
CA GLU A 27 -14.24 6.52 -6.63
C GLU A 27 -12.71 6.59 -6.83
N VAL A 28 -11.93 6.95 -5.80
CA VAL A 28 -10.47 7.02 -5.90
C VAL A 28 -9.84 5.64 -6.16
N LEU A 29 -10.39 4.58 -5.59
CA LEU A 29 -9.89 3.21 -5.76
C LEU A 29 -10.50 2.49 -6.98
N ASP A 30 -11.37 3.15 -7.73
CA ASP A 30 -12.10 2.57 -8.89
C ASP A 30 -12.80 1.24 -8.50
N LEU A 31 -13.48 1.25 -7.34
CA LEU A 31 -14.21 0.06 -6.88
C LEU A 31 -15.43 -0.19 -7.78
N PRO A 32 -15.84 -1.46 -7.97
CA PRO A 32 -17.03 -1.79 -8.75
C PRO A 32 -18.29 -1.09 -8.22
N ASP A 33 -19.21 -0.73 -9.13
CA ASP A 33 -20.49 -0.12 -8.80
C ASP A 33 -21.26 -0.91 -7.73
N GLY A 34 -21.75 -0.22 -6.72
CA GLY A 34 -22.51 -0.80 -5.62
C GLY A 34 -21.66 -1.43 -4.50
N VAL A 35 -20.34 -1.38 -4.58
CA VAL A 35 -19.46 -1.77 -3.47
C VAL A 35 -19.41 -0.66 -2.43
N ASP A 36 -19.83 -0.99 -1.21
CA ASP A 36 -19.67 -0.12 -0.04
C ASP A 36 -18.41 -0.54 0.75
N PRO A 37 -17.33 0.28 0.77
CA PRO A 37 -16.10 -0.03 1.49
C PRO A 37 -16.28 -0.32 2.98
N LEU A 38 -17.39 0.12 3.58
CA LEU A 38 -17.69 -0.11 5.00
C LEU A 38 -18.36 -1.46 5.29
N ALA A 39 -19.03 -2.04 4.30
CA ALA A 39 -19.88 -3.21 4.49
C ALA A 39 -19.54 -4.39 3.58
N PHE A 40 -18.81 -4.16 2.49
CA PHE A 40 -18.55 -5.20 1.51
C PHE A 40 -17.55 -6.24 2.04
N ASN A 41 -18.00 -7.50 2.08
CA ASN A 41 -17.18 -8.65 2.42
C ASN A 41 -17.03 -9.54 1.17
N PRO A 42 -15.84 -9.58 0.53
CA PRO A 42 -15.62 -10.36 -0.69
C PRO A 42 -15.79 -11.88 -0.48
N PHE A 43 -15.79 -12.35 0.76
CA PHE A 43 -15.93 -13.77 1.12
C PHE A 43 -17.33 -14.14 1.65
N ALA A 44 -18.31 -13.21 1.57
CA ALA A 44 -19.68 -13.50 2.01
C ALA A 44 -20.41 -14.40 1.00
N ASP A 45 -21.32 -15.22 1.50
CA ASP A 45 -22.18 -16.06 0.66
C ASP A 45 -23.04 -15.20 -0.27
N GLY A 46 -23.06 -15.56 -1.57
CA GLY A 46 -23.91 -14.92 -2.58
C GLY A 46 -23.41 -13.56 -3.09
N VAL A 47 -22.20 -13.14 -2.72
CA VAL A 47 -21.58 -11.94 -3.29
C VAL A 47 -21.23 -12.15 -4.77
N ASP A 48 -21.29 -11.10 -5.58
CA ASP A 48 -20.85 -11.16 -6.98
C ASP A 48 -19.35 -11.48 -7.05
N ALA A 49 -19.01 -12.54 -7.76
CA ALA A 49 -17.64 -13.05 -7.81
C ALA A 49 -16.66 -12.06 -8.48
N THR A 50 -17.15 -11.26 -9.44
CA THR A 50 -16.32 -10.25 -10.14
C THR A 50 -16.02 -9.09 -9.20
N ALA A 51 -17.04 -8.59 -8.50
CA ALA A 51 -16.86 -7.54 -7.50
C ALA A 51 -15.97 -8.01 -6.34
N ALA A 52 -16.16 -9.25 -5.86
CA ALA A 52 -15.34 -9.85 -4.81
C ALA A 52 -13.86 -9.91 -5.22
N LEU A 53 -13.58 -10.40 -6.43
CA LEU A 53 -12.22 -10.46 -6.97
C LEU A 53 -11.59 -9.07 -7.10
N ALA A 54 -12.31 -8.09 -7.62
CA ALA A 54 -11.81 -6.73 -7.80
C ALA A 54 -11.45 -6.08 -6.46
N VAL A 55 -12.35 -6.16 -5.46
CA VAL A 55 -12.12 -5.60 -4.11
C VAL A 55 -10.95 -6.28 -3.42
N GLU A 56 -10.82 -7.61 -3.55
CA GLU A 56 -9.71 -8.33 -2.94
C GLU A 56 -8.37 -7.96 -3.58
N LYS A 57 -8.30 -7.85 -4.92
CA LYS A 57 -7.10 -7.37 -5.61
C LYS A 57 -6.65 -6.02 -5.08
N ILE A 58 -7.54 -5.03 -5.05
CA ILE A 58 -7.24 -3.68 -4.56
C ILE A 58 -6.77 -3.74 -3.10
N SER A 59 -7.45 -4.52 -2.25
CA SER A 59 -7.06 -4.69 -0.85
C SER A 59 -5.65 -5.26 -0.71
N GLN A 60 -5.31 -6.27 -1.52
CA GLN A 60 -3.98 -6.88 -1.51
C GLN A 60 -2.91 -5.94 -2.07
N GLN A 61 -3.21 -5.16 -3.10
CA GLN A 61 -2.29 -4.17 -3.67
C GLN A 61 -1.98 -3.05 -2.66
N ILE A 62 -2.99 -2.57 -1.93
CA ILE A 62 -2.81 -1.61 -0.83
C ILE A 62 -1.90 -2.21 0.26
N MET A 63 -2.19 -3.43 0.70
CA MET A 63 -1.38 -4.09 1.72
C MET A 63 0.04 -4.37 1.26
N THR A 64 0.25 -4.70 -0.01
CA THR A 64 1.58 -4.85 -0.60
C THR A 64 2.37 -3.54 -0.50
N ALA A 65 1.77 -2.42 -0.89
CA ALA A 65 2.41 -1.11 -0.82
C ALA A 65 2.75 -0.73 0.64
N VAL A 66 1.76 -0.80 1.54
CA VAL A 66 1.95 -0.44 2.95
C VAL A 66 3.00 -1.32 3.62
N SER A 67 2.89 -2.66 3.50
CA SER A 67 3.79 -3.58 4.20
C SER A 67 5.23 -3.53 3.68
N SER A 68 5.42 -3.36 2.36
CA SER A 68 6.76 -3.29 1.79
C SER A 68 7.48 -1.98 2.12
N PHE A 69 6.78 -0.83 2.08
CA PHE A 69 7.36 0.43 2.53
C PHE A 69 7.60 0.44 4.05
N ALA A 70 6.71 -0.19 4.84
CA ALA A 70 6.93 -0.38 6.28
C ALA A 70 8.19 -1.22 6.53
N SER A 71 8.39 -2.33 5.82
CA SER A 71 9.58 -3.17 5.92
C SER A 71 10.87 -2.41 5.60
N ALA A 72 10.82 -1.51 4.59
CA ALA A 72 11.95 -0.63 4.28
C ALA A 72 12.25 0.36 5.42
N ALA A 73 11.23 0.98 6.01
CA ALA A 73 11.39 1.92 7.12
C ALA A 73 11.87 1.20 8.40
N GLU A 74 11.35 0.01 8.70
CA GLU A 74 11.78 -0.81 9.83
C GLU A 74 13.25 -1.22 9.69
N GLY A 75 13.67 -1.72 8.54
CA GLY A 75 15.08 -2.05 8.27
C GLY A 75 16.00 -0.83 8.37
N ALA A 76 15.52 0.36 8.02
CA ALA A 76 16.22 1.62 8.23
C ALA A 76 16.24 2.08 9.70
N GLY A 77 15.51 1.43 10.59
CA GLY A 77 15.56 1.62 12.04
C GLY A 77 14.37 2.31 12.68
N ALA A 78 13.26 2.45 11.98
CA ALA A 78 11.98 2.81 12.62
C ALA A 78 11.47 1.63 13.48
N SER A 79 10.61 1.92 14.46
CA SER A 79 9.90 0.86 15.17
C SER A 79 8.92 0.17 14.20
N GLU A 80 8.54 -1.07 14.47
CA GLU A 80 7.55 -1.80 13.65
C GLU A 80 6.24 -1.01 13.50
N THR A 81 5.73 -0.48 14.62
CA THR A 81 4.50 0.34 14.63
C THR A 81 4.70 1.65 13.86
N GLY A 82 5.80 2.36 14.11
CA GLY A 82 6.09 3.62 13.45
C GLY A 82 6.36 3.46 11.95
N ALA A 83 7.01 2.38 11.55
CA ALA A 83 7.22 2.04 10.15
C ALA A 83 5.90 1.80 9.40
N PHE A 84 4.98 1.03 10.02
CA PHE A 84 3.65 0.79 9.46
C PHE A 84 2.83 2.09 9.39
N GLU A 85 2.83 2.91 10.44
CA GLU A 85 2.15 4.20 10.47
C GLU A 85 2.67 5.14 9.38
N ALA A 86 3.99 5.23 9.20
CA ALA A 86 4.59 6.05 8.17
C ALA A 86 4.21 5.61 6.75
N ALA A 87 4.24 4.30 6.48
CA ALA A 87 3.85 3.74 5.19
C ALA A 87 2.36 3.95 4.91
N LEU A 88 1.49 3.70 5.89
CA LEU A 88 0.05 3.93 5.79
C LEU A 88 -0.27 5.41 5.55
N THR A 89 0.34 6.32 6.32
CA THR A 89 0.19 7.77 6.14
C THR A 89 0.58 8.19 4.73
N SER A 90 1.67 7.64 4.18
CA SER A 90 2.12 7.95 2.83
C SER A 90 1.11 7.55 1.75
N VAL A 91 0.45 6.40 1.92
CA VAL A 91 -0.63 5.95 1.02
C VAL A 91 -1.87 6.84 1.20
N VAL A 92 -2.30 7.07 2.45
CA VAL A 92 -3.45 7.91 2.77
C VAL A 92 -3.30 9.31 2.20
N ASP A 93 -2.14 9.92 2.31
CA ASP A 93 -1.87 11.25 1.77
C ASP A 93 -2.04 11.33 0.25
N VAL A 94 -1.65 10.28 -0.49
CA VAL A 94 -1.87 10.24 -1.93
C VAL A 94 -3.34 10.04 -2.26
N VAL A 95 -4.03 9.14 -1.55
CA VAL A 95 -5.47 8.91 -1.72
C VAL A 95 -6.27 10.20 -1.45
N LYS A 96 -5.90 10.97 -0.41
CA LYS A 96 -6.53 12.28 -0.11
C LYS A 96 -6.36 13.28 -1.24
N VAL A 97 -5.15 13.40 -1.79
CA VAL A 97 -4.90 14.30 -2.94
C VAL A 97 -5.77 13.91 -4.13
N LYS A 98 -5.94 12.60 -4.39
CA LYS A 98 -6.83 12.11 -5.46
C LYS A 98 -8.29 12.42 -5.15
N ALA A 99 -8.73 12.26 -3.90
CA ALA A 99 -10.09 12.59 -3.45
C ALA A 99 -10.40 14.09 -3.60
N ASP A 100 -9.47 14.95 -3.22
CA ASP A 100 -9.60 16.40 -3.39
C ASP A 100 -9.81 16.78 -4.87
N ASN A 101 -9.24 16.00 -5.80
CA ASN A 101 -9.38 16.23 -7.24
C ASN A 101 -10.72 15.72 -7.83
N LEU A 102 -11.52 14.92 -7.10
CA LEU A 102 -12.78 14.36 -7.62
C LEU A 102 -13.74 15.45 -8.10
N THR A 103 -13.78 16.58 -7.41
CA THR A 103 -14.64 17.71 -7.75
C THR A 103 -14.02 18.68 -8.76
N ASP A 104 -12.73 18.55 -9.08
CA ASP A 104 -12.06 19.38 -10.08
C ASP A 104 -12.43 18.90 -11.48
N THR A 105 -13.14 19.75 -12.23
CA THR A 105 -13.57 19.45 -13.61
C THR A 105 -12.43 19.48 -14.61
N THR A 106 -11.25 19.99 -14.24
CA THR A 106 -10.06 20.05 -15.09
C THR A 106 -9.10 18.90 -14.83
N ALA A 107 -9.23 18.21 -13.71
CA ALA A 107 -8.41 17.06 -13.37
C ALA A 107 -8.70 15.86 -14.28
N THR A 108 -7.64 15.20 -14.72
CA THR A 108 -7.72 13.96 -15.51
C THR A 108 -8.16 12.76 -14.67
N ALA A 109 -8.58 11.67 -15.30
CA ALA A 109 -8.92 10.43 -14.60
C ALA A 109 -7.76 9.95 -13.71
N ALA A 110 -6.53 9.96 -14.22
CA ALA A 110 -5.34 9.57 -13.46
C ALA A 110 -5.02 10.49 -12.26
N GLU A 111 -5.51 11.71 -12.23
CA GLU A 111 -5.39 12.61 -11.07
C GLU A 111 -6.48 12.37 -10.03
N LYS A 112 -7.57 11.69 -10.40
CA LYS A 112 -8.74 11.40 -9.56
C LYS A 112 -8.72 9.99 -8.97
N SER A 113 -8.03 9.03 -9.62
CA SER A 113 -7.93 7.66 -9.14
C SER A 113 -6.49 7.28 -8.86
N ILE A 114 -6.29 6.26 -8.03
CA ILE A 114 -5.00 5.66 -7.74
C ILE A 114 -4.96 4.25 -8.31
N ASP A 115 -3.87 3.95 -9.03
CA ASP A 115 -3.57 2.62 -9.57
C ASP A 115 -2.27 2.10 -8.94
N PHE A 116 -2.37 1.13 -8.06
CA PHE A 116 -1.22 0.52 -7.38
C PHE A 116 -0.34 -0.36 -8.28
N THR A 117 -0.72 -0.55 -9.54
CA THR A 117 0.11 -1.16 -10.59
C THR A 117 0.85 -0.11 -11.43
N ALA A 118 0.43 1.15 -11.35
CA ALA A 118 1.04 2.25 -12.09
C ALA A 118 2.29 2.78 -11.36
N ALA A 119 3.41 2.82 -12.06
CA ALA A 119 4.65 3.40 -11.52
C ALA A 119 4.47 4.87 -11.11
N ALA A 120 3.61 5.64 -11.80
CA ALA A 120 3.35 7.03 -11.49
C ALA A 120 2.78 7.21 -10.07
N ASP A 121 1.77 6.42 -9.69
CA ASP A 121 1.14 6.51 -8.38
C ASP A 121 2.03 5.95 -7.27
N LEU A 122 2.74 4.85 -7.51
CA LEU A 122 3.75 4.35 -6.56
C LEU A 122 4.88 5.37 -6.34
N ASN A 123 5.25 6.17 -7.35
CA ASN A 123 6.20 7.26 -7.21
C ASN A 123 5.70 8.40 -6.32
N LEU A 124 4.39 8.68 -6.32
CA LEU A 124 3.80 9.65 -5.40
C LEU A 124 3.87 9.17 -3.95
N ILE A 125 3.58 7.88 -3.73
CA ILE A 125 3.65 7.28 -2.38
C ILE A 125 5.10 7.26 -1.88
N LYS A 126 6.05 6.70 -2.65
CA LYS A 126 7.46 6.60 -2.24
C LYS A 126 8.08 7.95 -1.89
N ALA A 127 7.68 9.02 -2.58
CA ALA A 127 8.19 10.37 -2.32
C ALA A 127 7.86 10.88 -0.90
N LYS A 128 6.87 10.28 -0.23
CA LYS A 128 6.43 10.66 1.12
C LYS A 128 7.01 9.77 2.22
N VAL A 129 7.37 8.51 1.90
CA VAL A 129 7.70 7.47 2.90
C VAL A 129 8.85 7.87 3.82
N ALA A 130 9.92 8.44 3.28
CA ALA A 130 11.11 8.77 4.07
C ALA A 130 10.85 9.94 5.05
N ASP A 131 10.07 10.92 4.63
CA ASP A 131 9.69 12.05 5.47
C ASP A 131 8.67 11.64 6.53
N ALA A 132 7.69 10.82 6.18
CA ALA A 132 6.73 10.26 7.11
C ALA A 132 7.42 9.40 8.19
N ALA A 133 8.36 8.53 7.79
CA ALA A 133 9.12 7.71 8.73
C ALA A 133 9.97 8.57 9.68
N GLU A 134 10.63 9.62 9.18
CA GLU A 134 11.39 10.54 10.03
C GLU A 134 10.49 11.28 11.02
N ALA A 135 9.30 11.69 10.59
CA ALA A 135 8.35 12.38 11.47
C ALA A 135 7.88 11.47 12.61
N VAL A 136 7.49 10.22 12.30
CA VAL A 136 7.05 9.25 13.32
C VAL A 136 8.19 8.90 14.28
N VAL A 137 9.38 8.59 13.79
CA VAL A 137 10.56 8.28 14.60
C VAL A 137 10.91 9.43 15.54
N THR A 138 10.79 10.67 15.05
CA THR A 138 11.02 11.88 15.87
C THR A 138 9.96 12.00 16.96
N ALA A 139 8.69 11.76 16.65
CA ALA A 139 7.59 11.80 17.61
C ALA A 139 7.71 10.72 18.69
N GLU A 140 8.16 9.51 18.32
CA GLU A 140 8.41 8.40 19.24
C GLU A 140 9.68 8.61 20.10
N GLY A 141 10.58 9.51 19.70
CA GLY A 141 11.90 9.65 20.33
C GLY A 141 12.82 8.46 20.08
N THR A 142 12.56 7.68 19.04
CA THR A 142 13.36 6.50 18.68
C THR A 142 14.70 6.94 18.09
N SER A 143 15.78 6.31 18.52
CA SER A 143 17.14 6.58 18.02
C SER A 143 17.58 5.50 17.03
N GLY A 144 18.50 5.88 16.14
CA GLY A 144 19.15 4.93 15.21
C GLY A 144 18.44 4.76 13.86
N PHE A 145 17.39 5.54 13.56
CA PHE A 145 16.82 5.61 12.23
C PHE A 145 17.78 6.27 11.24
N ASN A 146 17.88 5.72 10.04
CA ASN A 146 18.73 6.21 8.97
C ASN A 146 17.88 6.54 7.72
N LYS A 147 17.44 7.79 7.62
CA LYS A 147 16.65 8.29 6.48
C LYS A 147 17.36 8.09 5.14
N ALA A 148 18.69 8.26 5.08
CA ALA A 148 19.43 8.08 3.84
C ALA A 148 19.42 6.63 3.35
N ALA A 149 19.47 5.66 4.29
CA ALA A 149 19.34 4.25 3.95
C ALA A 149 17.95 3.93 3.38
N LEU A 150 16.89 4.47 3.97
CA LEU A 150 15.53 4.34 3.44
C LEU A 150 15.40 4.98 2.06
N THR A 151 15.86 6.23 1.90
CA THR A 151 15.81 6.95 0.62
C THR A 151 16.53 6.22 -0.51
N ALA A 152 17.64 5.53 -0.20
CA ALA A 152 18.39 4.77 -1.19
C ALA A 152 17.63 3.55 -1.74
N LEU A 153 16.62 3.06 -1.03
CA LEU A 153 15.89 1.83 -1.36
C LEU A 153 14.43 2.04 -1.79
N VAL A 154 13.87 3.24 -1.58
CA VAL A 154 12.44 3.45 -1.91
C VAL A 154 12.12 3.24 -3.39
N ASP A 155 13.07 3.47 -4.30
CA ASP A 155 12.90 3.25 -5.74
C ASP A 155 12.82 1.74 -6.07
N ASP A 156 13.75 0.95 -5.53
CA ASP A 156 13.75 -0.49 -5.71
C ASP A 156 12.54 -1.14 -5.02
N THR A 157 12.15 -0.63 -3.86
CA THR A 157 10.95 -1.05 -3.14
C THR A 157 9.70 -0.79 -3.97
N ALA A 158 9.52 0.42 -4.51
CA ALA A 158 8.38 0.77 -5.37
C ALA A 158 8.32 -0.09 -6.65
N THR A 159 9.48 -0.36 -7.26
CA THR A 159 9.57 -1.25 -8.42
C THR A 159 9.14 -2.68 -8.07
N SER A 160 9.56 -3.18 -6.92
CA SER A 160 9.19 -4.51 -6.45
C SER A 160 7.71 -4.61 -6.07
N ILE A 161 7.16 -3.58 -5.43
CA ILE A 161 5.71 -3.45 -5.17
C ILE A 161 4.93 -3.54 -6.49
N LYS A 162 5.34 -2.76 -7.50
CA LYS A 162 4.69 -2.81 -8.81
C LYS A 162 4.69 -4.22 -9.38
N ASN A 163 5.82 -4.92 -9.35
CA ASN A 163 5.94 -6.26 -9.89
C ASN A 163 5.01 -7.27 -9.17
N VAL A 164 4.85 -7.15 -7.86
CA VAL A 164 3.89 -7.99 -7.10
C VAL A 164 2.45 -7.59 -7.41
N ASN A 165 2.16 -6.30 -7.48
CA ASN A 165 0.82 -5.80 -7.78
C ASN A 165 0.37 -6.17 -9.21
N ASP A 166 1.28 -6.20 -10.19
CA ASP A 166 1.00 -6.73 -11.53
C ASP A 166 0.61 -8.23 -11.48
N GLN A 167 1.23 -9.02 -10.59
CA GLN A 167 0.84 -10.42 -10.39
C GLN A 167 -0.51 -10.56 -9.71
N ILE A 168 -0.80 -9.72 -8.70
CA ILE A 168 -2.12 -9.65 -8.05
C ILE A 168 -3.18 -9.29 -9.10
N GLU A 169 -2.90 -8.32 -9.98
CA GLU A 169 -3.84 -7.93 -11.03
C GLU A 169 -4.11 -9.05 -12.03
N ALA A 170 -3.13 -9.87 -12.33
CA ALA A 170 -3.28 -11.03 -13.22
C ALA A 170 -4.07 -12.21 -12.62
N VAL A 171 -4.39 -12.18 -11.29
CA VAL A 171 -5.21 -13.23 -10.66
C VAL A 171 -6.61 -13.22 -11.25
N ALA A 172 -7.08 -14.38 -11.70
CA ALA A 172 -8.41 -14.55 -12.28
C ALA A 172 -9.43 -15.19 -11.31
N ASP A 173 -8.96 -15.79 -10.21
CA ASP A 173 -9.77 -16.56 -9.28
C ASP A 173 -9.14 -16.56 -7.88
N LEU A 174 -9.91 -16.20 -6.85
CA LEU A 174 -9.46 -16.16 -5.45
C LEU A 174 -9.15 -17.54 -4.86
N THR A 175 -9.65 -18.61 -5.47
CA THR A 175 -9.50 -20.00 -4.96
C THR A 175 -8.31 -20.73 -5.56
N SER A 176 -7.65 -20.16 -6.57
CA SER A 176 -6.56 -20.81 -7.28
C SER A 176 -5.28 -20.93 -6.47
N ASP A 177 -4.44 -21.92 -6.78
CA ASP A 177 -3.11 -22.03 -6.16
C ASP A 177 -2.19 -20.88 -6.58
N ALA A 178 -2.41 -20.27 -7.74
CA ALA A 178 -1.70 -19.07 -8.17
C ALA A 178 -1.92 -17.91 -7.18
N THR A 179 -3.15 -17.72 -6.71
CA THR A 179 -3.49 -16.70 -5.70
C THR A 179 -2.74 -16.94 -4.38
N LYS A 180 -2.67 -18.19 -3.92
CA LYS A 180 -1.92 -18.53 -2.70
C LYS A 180 -0.41 -18.25 -2.84
N ASN A 181 0.14 -18.48 -4.04
CA ASN A 181 1.54 -18.21 -4.31
C ASN A 181 1.85 -16.70 -4.28
N VAL A 182 0.95 -15.84 -4.79
CA VAL A 182 1.12 -14.38 -4.72
C VAL A 182 1.24 -13.91 -3.27
N PHE A 183 0.42 -14.46 -2.34
CA PHE A 183 0.51 -14.09 -0.92
C PHE A 183 1.82 -14.53 -0.26
N SER A 184 2.35 -15.69 -0.62
CA SER A 184 3.67 -16.11 -0.13
C SER A 184 4.80 -15.24 -0.67
N THR A 185 4.65 -14.74 -1.89
CA THR A 185 5.58 -13.83 -2.55
C THR A 185 5.72 -12.51 -1.80
N LEU A 186 4.62 -11.95 -1.27
CA LEU A 186 4.64 -10.72 -0.49
C LEU A 186 5.51 -10.86 0.78
N GLN A 187 5.39 -11.98 1.49
CA GLN A 187 6.21 -12.21 2.68
C GLN A 187 7.72 -12.24 2.35
N VAL A 188 8.08 -12.90 1.24
CA VAL A 188 9.47 -12.92 0.77
C VAL A 188 9.94 -11.53 0.37
N LEU A 189 9.12 -10.75 -0.33
CA LEU A 189 9.45 -9.37 -0.68
C LEU A 189 9.73 -8.53 0.56
N ASN A 190 8.86 -8.56 1.55
CA ASN A 190 8.99 -7.75 2.76
C ASN A 190 10.29 -8.08 3.52
N GLU A 191 10.66 -9.37 3.62
CA GLU A 191 11.91 -9.79 4.25
C GLU A 191 13.14 -9.31 3.46
N GLN A 192 13.11 -9.39 2.13
CA GLN A 192 14.20 -8.89 1.29
C GLN A 192 14.35 -7.38 1.39
N VAL A 193 13.24 -6.63 1.38
CA VAL A 193 13.23 -5.16 1.54
C VAL A 193 13.83 -4.77 2.88
N LYS A 194 13.40 -5.41 3.97
CA LYS A 194 13.92 -5.15 5.32
C LYS A 194 15.42 -5.43 5.40
N THR A 195 15.86 -6.60 4.94
CA THR A 195 17.27 -6.98 4.94
C THR A 195 18.15 -6.02 4.11
N ALA A 196 17.65 -5.57 2.95
CA ALA A 196 18.34 -4.58 2.13
C ALA A 196 18.49 -3.24 2.87
N ALA A 197 17.45 -2.80 3.57
CA ALA A 197 17.46 -1.56 4.35
C ALA A 197 18.42 -1.65 5.57
N GLU A 198 18.44 -2.78 6.26
CA GLU A 198 19.41 -3.05 7.35
C GLU A 198 20.85 -3.01 6.83
N THR A 199 21.08 -3.59 5.65
CA THR A 199 22.40 -3.57 4.99
C THR A 199 22.84 -2.15 4.63
N GLN A 200 21.95 -1.34 4.05
CA GLN A 200 22.20 0.07 3.75
C GLN A 200 22.47 0.88 5.02
N LYS A 201 21.69 0.65 6.07
CA LYS A 201 21.85 1.29 7.38
C LYS A 201 23.23 0.98 7.99
N ALA A 202 23.73 -0.24 7.80
CA ALA A 202 25.06 -0.66 8.25
C ALA A 202 26.22 -0.14 7.37
N GLY A 203 25.93 0.63 6.31
CA GLY A 203 26.92 1.21 5.39
C GLY A 203 27.34 0.26 4.25
N GLY A 204 26.62 -0.84 4.04
CA GLY A 204 26.76 -1.73 2.89
C GLY A 204 25.92 -1.27 1.69
N THR A 205 25.97 -2.04 0.60
CA THR A 205 25.08 -1.87 -0.57
C THR A 205 23.97 -2.88 -0.49
N GLY A 206 22.82 -2.47 0.06
CA GLY A 206 21.59 -3.27 0.05
C GLY A 206 20.94 -3.20 -1.33
N SER A 207 20.44 -4.31 -1.83
CA SER A 207 19.64 -4.36 -3.05
C SER A 207 18.48 -5.34 -2.87
N ILE A 208 17.36 -5.06 -3.52
CA ILE A 208 16.20 -5.94 -3.53
C ILE A 208 16.31 -6.79 -4.79
N ALA A 209 16.66 -8.08 -4.63
CA ALA A 209 16.82 -9.03 -5.73
C ALA A 209 15.49 -9.76 -6.01
N PHE A 210 14.38 -9.03 -5.98
CA PHE A 210 13.07 -9.62 -6.23
C PHE A 210 12.89 -9.87 -7.73
N THR A 211 13.00 -11.11 -8.15
CA THR A 211 12.67 -11.57 -9.50
C THR A 211 11.37 -12.36 -9.45
N ASN A 212 10.47 -12.05 -10.37
CA ASN A 212 9.25 -12.82 -10.56
C ASN A 212 9.61 -14.30 -10.79
N ALA A 213 9.06 -15.19 -9.96
CA ALA A 213 9.17 -16.62 -10.14
C ALA A 213 8.17 -17.11 -11.22
#